data_b73a91a66ad611dccfd93b8c955aa879
#
_entry.id   b73a91a66ad611dccfd93b8c955aa879
#
_cell.length_a   1.000
_cell.length_b   1.000
_cell.length_c   1.000
_cell.angle_alpha   90.00
_cell.angle_beta   90.00
_cell.angle_gamma   90.00
#
_symmetry.space_group_name_H-M   'P 1'
#
loop_
_entity.id
_entity.type
_entity.pdbx_description
1 polymer ?
#
loop_
_entity_poly.entity_id
_entity_poly.type
_entity_poly.pdbx_seq_one_letter_code
_entity_poly.pdbx_strand_id
1 'polypeptide(L)'
;MSFVLYADGASRGNPGPAAYGAVVYDSSGNIIAELGENLGVRTNNYAEYQAVIAGLRHIESNWPGAEVLVKMDSKLVVEQLSGRWQIKHPELRELAHEAIRIMRGLKVTLQWVPREQNSAADAAANRALDDGDFGDSVELSLGSIQPKSIRAPRQPAEPTTFVLIRHGHTQLTESNLISGSNGEDPTLSELGFLEAELAAKAADELLARFGLATVSMVLHSPQLRTTQTAANVAKHFEVDLQPDSRLKEIGFGDWEGHSMAEMEASSAQEIQAWRGSMSGKPPGGESVDDLEARVLAALEGAITEFNGQTVAVVSHMMPLRAILRHALSGPNSLSWTLQFAPASVSVVRYFGPNFAEVFAINSCQHLPTK
;
A
#
# COMPACT_ATOMS: atom_id res chain seq x y z
N MET A 1 -1.31 2.31 -22.14
CA MET A 1 -0.68 1.01 -21.86
C MET A 1 -1.59 -0.07 -22.40
N SER A 2 -1.02 -1.19 -22.87
CA SER A 2 -1.80 -2.31 -23.42
C SER A 2 -1.45 -3.59 -22.65
N PHE A 3 -2.48 -4.41 -22.37
CA PHE A 3 -2.38 -5.65 -21.59
C PHE A 3 -3.09 -6.77 -22.31
N VAL A 4 -2.67 -8.02 -22.03
CA VAL A 4 -3.38 -9.23 -22.42
C VAL A 4 -3.83 -9.94 -21.15
N LEU A 5 -5.14 -10.16 -21.01
CA LEU A 5 -5.74 -10.92 -19.91
C LEU A 5 -6.17 -12.29 -20.42
N TYR A 6 -5.63 -13.34 -19.83
CA TYR A 6 -6.15 -14.70 -19.97
C TYR A 6 -7.03 -15.02 -18.76
N ALA A 7 -8.24 -15.58 -19.00
CA ALA A 7 -9.21 -15.87 -17.95
C ALA A 7 -9.85 -17.25 -18.16
N ASP A 8 -10.01 -18.00 -17.07
CA ASP A 8 -10.63 -19.33 -17.08
C ASP A 8 -11.38 -19.62 -15.77
N GLY A 9 -12.43 -20.45 -15.86
CA GLY A 9 -13.17 -20.98 -14.73
C GLY A 9 -13.09 -22.48 -14.68
N ALA A 10 -12.82 -23.05 -13.51
CA ALA A 10 -12.81 -24.47 -13.27
C ALA A 10 -13.91 -24.88 -12.29
N SER A 11 -14.56 -26.04 -12.53
CA SER A 11 -15.49 -26.64 -11.56
C SER A 11 -15.43 -28.17 -11.58
N ARG A 12 -15.44 -28.78 -10.39
CA ARG A 12 -15.55 -30.27 -10.23
C ARG A 12 -17.00 -30.69 -10.04
N GLY A 13 -17.72 -30.74 -11.15
CA GLY A 13 -19.18 -30.90 -11.22
C GLY A 13 -19.83 -29.56 -11.64
N ASN A 14 -21.10 -29.56 -12.05
CA ASN A 14 -21.79 -28.39 -12.55
C ASN A 14 -23.25 -28.30 -12.11
N PRO A 15 -23.58 -27.70 -10.93
CA PRO A 15 -22.66 -27.03 -10.00
C PRO A 15 -21.77 -27.98 -9.20
N GLY A 16 -20.63 -27.50 -8.74
CA GLY A 16 -19.65 -28.21 -7.91
C GLY A 16 -18.63 -27.25 -7.31
N PRO A 17 -17.63 -27.76 -6.55
CA PRO A 17 -16.50 -26.93 -6.15
C PRO A 17 -15.91 -26.23 -7.36
N ALA A 18 -15.84 -24.92 -7.32
CA ALA A 18 -15.45 -24.09 -8.46
C ALA A 18 -14.44 -23.01 -8.04
N ALA A 19 -13.57 -22.64 -8.96
CA ALA A 19 -12.61 -21.58 -8.81
C ALA A 19 -12.39 -20.84 -10.13
N TYR A 20 -11.83 -19.63 -10.08
CA TYR A 20 -11.36 -18.94 -11.26
C TYR A 20 -9.84 -18.77 -11.26
N GLY A 21 -9.30 -18.56 -12.46
CA GLY A 21 -7.93 -18.16 -12.70
C GLY A 21 -7.88 -17.04 -13.73
N ALA A 22 -7.05 -16.01 -13.47
CA ALA A 22 -6.81 -14.93 -14.41
C ALA A 22 -5.32 -14.55 -14.40
N VAL A 23 -4.73 -14.38 -15.59
CA VAL A 23 -3.31 -14.05 -15.75
C VAL A 23 -3.20 -12.84 -16.67
N VAL A 24 -2.56 -11.78 -16.16
CA VAL A 24 -2.37 -10.51 -16.87
C VAL A 24 -0.94 -10.40 -17.35
N TYR A 25 -0.77 -10.11 -18.64
CA TYR A 25 0.51 -9.87 -19.28
C TYR A 25 0.63 -8.42 -19.72
N ASP A 26 1.84 -7.86 -19.64
CA ASP A 26 2.20 -6.58 -20.23
C ASP A 26 2.41 -6.70 -21.75
N SER A 27 2.67 -5.56 -22.42
CA SER A 27 2.94 -5.51 -23.86
C SER A 27 4.24 -6.24 -24.28
N SER A 28 5.11 -6.57 -23.35
CA SER A 28 6.37 -7.31 -23.56
C SER A 28 6.19 -8.81 -23.34
N GLY A 29 5.01 -9.26 -22.91
CA GLY A 29 4.71 -10.67 -22.63
C GLY A 29 5.14 -11.14 -21.24
N ASN A 30 5.47 -10.23 -20.32
CA ASN A 30 5.75 -10.59 -18.94
C ASN A 30 4.44 -10.70 -18.14
N ILE A 31 4.35 -11.67 -17.24
CA ILE A 31 3.25 -11.78 -16.29
C ILE A 31 3.39 -10.66 -15.26
N ILE A 32 2.35 -9.83 -15.11
CA ILE A 32 2.28 -8.74 -14.14
C ILE A 32 1.30 -9.01 -13.02
N ALA A 33 0.35 -9.93 -13.22
CA ALA A 33 -0.53 -10.42 -12.18
C ALA A 33 -1.00 -11.83 -12.50
N GLU A 34 -1.17 -12.65 -11.48
CA GLU A 34 -1.80 -13.95 -11.52
C GLU A 34 -2.80 -14.03 -10.38
N LEU A 35 -4.09 -14.22 -10.70
CA LEU A 35 -5.20 -14.17 -9.76
C LEU A 35 -5.91 -15.53 -9.76
N GLY A 36 -6.35 -15.98 -8.60
CA GLY A 36 -7.15 -17.18 -8.47
C GLY A 36 -7.87 -17.25 -7.14
N GLU A 37 -9.14 -17.67 -7.15
CA GLU A 37 -9.99 -17.73 -5.97
C GLU A 37 -10.91 -18.93 -6.02
N ASN A 38 -11.07 -19.58 -4.85
CA ASN A 38 -12.04 -20.66 -4.66
C ASN A 38 -13.42 -20.07 -4.36
N LEU A 39 -14.38 -20.35 -5.23
CA LEU A 39 -15.74 -19.77 -5.20
C LEU A 39 -16.75 -20.62 -4.41
N GLY A 40 -16.29 -21.71 -3.79
CA GLY A 40 -17.18 -22.71 -3.19
C GLY A 40 -17.97 -23.48 -4.25
N VAL A 41 -19.21 -23.81 -3.97
CA VAL A 41 -20.06 -24.56 -4.92
C VAL A 41 -20.72 -23.61 -5.91
N ARG A 42 -20.26 -23.61 -7.17
CA ARG A 42 -20.76 -22.78 -8.27
C ARG A 42 -20.79 -23.56 -9.59
N THR A 43 -21.39 -22.94 -10.62
CA THR A 43 -21.31 -23.47 -11.98
C THR A 43 -20.02 -23.04 -12.68
N ASN A 44 -19.59 -23.80 -13.68
CA ASN A 44 -18.42 -23.42 -14.49
C ASN A 44 -18.58 -22.02 -15.13
N ASN A 45 -19.75 -21.73 -15.68
CA ASN A 45 -20.04 -20.44 -16.30
C ASN A 45 -19.92 -19.27 -15.29
N TYR A 46 -20.31 -19.50 -14.02
CA TYR A 46 -20.12 -18.50 -12.97
C TYR A 46 -18.63 -18.20 -12.74
N ALA A 47 -17.81 -19.25 -12.64
CA ALA A 47 -16.36 -19.11 -12.45
C ALA A 47 -15.68 -18.42 -13.63
N GLU A 48 -16.08 -18.73 -14.86
CA GLU A 48 -15.62 -18.06 -16.08
C GLU A 48 -15.88 -16.54 -16.08
N TYR A 49 -17.08 -16.12 -15.65
CA TYR A 49 -17.40 -14.71 -15.49
C TYR A 49 -16.55 -14.03 -14.41
N GLN A 50 -16.36 -14.72 -13.27
CA GLN A 50 -15.54 -14.19 -12.17
C GLN A 50 -14.08 -14.00 -12.59
N ALA A 51 -13.53 -14.90 -13.40
CA ALA A 51 -12.18 -14.76 -13.95
C ALA A 51 -12.00 -13.46 -14.75
N VAL A 52 -12.94 -13.15 -15.63
CA VAL A 52 -12.92 -11.93 -16.42
C VAL A 52 -13.06 -10.70 -15.52
N ILE A 53 -14.01 -10.72 -14.58
CA ILE A 53 -14.28 -9.63 -13.65
C ILE A 53 -13.03 -9.33 -12.81
N ALA A 54 -12.41 -10.35 -12.23
CA ALA A 54 -11.22 -10.20 -11.39
C ALA A 54 -10.04 -9.59 -12.17
N GLY A 55 -9.74 -10.13 -13.35
CA GLY A 55 -8.66 -9.62 -14.20
C GLY A 55 -8.89 -8.20 -14.69
N LEU A 56 -10.11 -7.88 -15.15
CA LEU A 56 -10.46 -6.52 -15.61
C LEU A 56 -10.43 -5.52 -14.44
N ARG A 57 -10.93 -5.89 -13.26
CA ARG A 57 -10.90 -5.06 -12.06
C ARG A 57 -9.46 -4.75 -11.62
N HIS A 58 -8.59 -5.75 -11.65
CA HIS A 58 -7.16 -5.55 -11.38
C HIS A 58 -6.54 -4.53 -12.33
N ILE A 59 -6.80 -4.64 -13.64
CA ILE A 59 -6.27 -3.72 -14.64
C ILE A 59 -6.89 -2.32 -14.50
N GLU A 60 -8.21 -2.19 -14.30
CA GLU A 60 -8.90 -0.90 -14.14
C GLU A 60 -8.36 -0.13 -12.92
N SER A 61 -8.13 -0.82 -11.80
CA SER A 61 -7.64 -0.21 -10.56
C SER A 61 -6.21 0.30 -10.67
N ASN A 62 -5.34 -0.39 -11.42
CA ASN A 62 -3.93 -0.04 -11.53
C ASN A 62 -3.62 0.83 -12.78
N TRP A 63 -4.40 0.67 -13.87
CA TRP A 63 -4.18 1.37 -15.15
C TRP A 63 -5.50 1.81 -15.80
N PRO A 64 -6.22 2.78 -15.24
CA PRO A 64 -7.49 3.27 -15.80
C PRO A 64 -7.32 3.71 -17.26
N GLY A 65 -8.28 3.36 -18.11
CA GLY A 65 -8.25 3.70 -19.53
C GLY A 65 -7.31 2.85 -20.40
N ALA A 66 -6.67 1.81 -19.83
CA ALA A 66 -5.78 0.92 -20.57
C ALA A 66 -6.50 0.16 -21.70
N GLU A 67 -5.73 -0.26 -22.72
CA GLU A 67 -6.16 -1.19 -23.74
C GLU A 67 -5.98 -2.62 -23.24
N VAL A 68 -7.03 -3.43 -23.31
CA VAL A 68 -7.00 -4.81 -22.79
C VAL A 68 -7.54 -5.76 -23.83
N LEU A 69 -6.72 -6.74 -24.22
CA LEU A 69 -7.15 -7.89 -25.00
C LEU A 69 -7.46 -9.05 -24.04
N VAL A 70 -8.74 -9.32 -23.83
CA VAL A 70 -9.19 -10.47 -23.02
C VAL A 70 -9.27 -11.71 -23.90
N LYS A 71 -8.56 -12.75 -23.52
CA LYS A 71 -8.54 -14.05 -24.19
C LYS A 71 -9.09 -15.12 -23.25
N MET A 72 -10.03 -15.92 -23.72
CA MET A 72 -10.61 -17.05 -23.00
C MET A 72 -11.18 -18.12 -23.94
N ASP A 73 -11.26 -19.35 -23.43
CA ASP A 73 -11.81 -20.48 -24.18
C ASP A 73 -13.32 -20.69 -23.95
N SER A 74 -13.93 -19.88 -23.09
CA SER A 74 -15.37 -19.82 -22.93
C SER A 74 -16.05 -19.03 -24.05
N LYS A 75 -16.48 -19.71 -25.08
CA LYS A 75 -17.22 -19.07 -26.17
C LYS A 75 -18.50 -18.39 -25.68
N LEU A 76 -19.16 -19.00 -24.68
CA LEU A 76 -20.38 -18.47 -24.08
C LEU A 76 -20.14 -17.07 -23.49
N VAL A 77 -19.14 -16.91 -22.65
CA VAL A 77 -18.83 -15.64 -21.97
C VAL A 77 -18.39 -14.57 -22.99
N VAL A 78 -17.52 -14.94 -23.93
CA VAL A 78 -17.07 -14.01 -25.00
C VAL A 78 -18.24 -13.50 -25.83
N GLU A 79 -19.16 -14.38 -26.27
CA GLU A 79 -20.31 -13.98 -27.09
C GLU A 79 -21.34 -13.17 -26.29
N GLN A 80 -21.55 -13.50 -25.00
CA GLN A 80 -22.46 -12.77 -24.14
C GLN A 80 -21.94 -11.38 -23.77
N LEU A 81 -20.68 -11.23 -23.39
CA LEU A 81 -20.07 -9.93 -23.07
C LEU A 81 -19.89 -9.05 -24.31
N SER A 82 -19.76 -9.65 -25.50
CA SER A 82 -19.76 -8.93 -26.77
C SER A 82 -21.17 -8.51 -27.22
N GLY A 83 -22.23 -8.85 -26.49
CA GLY A 83 -23.62 -8.54 -26.82
C GLY A 83 -24.21 -9.35 -27.98
N ARG A 84 -23.50 -10.38 -28.48
CA ARG A 84 -23.97 -11.21 -29.60
C ARG A 84 -24.93 -12.32 -29.15
N TRP A 85 -24.81 -12.79 -27.90
CA TRP A 85 -25.69 -13.80 -27.31
C TRP A 85 -26.47 -13.25 -26.11
N GLN A 86 -27.73 -13.69 -25.99
CA GLN A 86 -28.60 -13.31 -24.89
C GLN A 86 -28.22 -14.06 -23.60
N ILE A 87 -28.21 -13.36 -22.48
CA ILE A 87 -27.97 -13.93 -21.14
C ILE A 87 -29.33 -14.27 -20.52
N LYS A 88 -29.65 -15.55 -20.41
CA LYS A 88 -30.95 -16.02 -19.87
C LYS A 88 -30.94 -16.19 -18.36
N HIS A 89 -29.80 -16.64 -17.78
CA HIS A 89 -29.67 -16.92 -16.34
C HIS A 89 -29.54 -15.62 -15.55
N PRO A 90 -30.39 -15.38 -14.51
CA PRO A 90 -30.37 -14.12 -13.75
C PRO A 90 -29.01 -13.79 -13.12
N GLU A 91 -28.40 -14.79 -12.43
CA GLU A 91 -27.10 -14.64 -11.78
C GLU A 91 -25.98 -14.27 -12.76
N LEU A 92 -25.93 -14.92 -13.94
CA LEU A 92 -24.95 -14.58 -14.97
C LEU A 92 -25.21 -13.21 -15.59
N ARG A 93 -26.45 -12.71 -15.56
CA ARG A 93 -26.80 -11.37 -16.03
C ARG A 93 -26.22 -10.30 -15.09
N GLU A 94 -26.25 -10.53 -13.79
CA GLU A 94 -25.63 -9.63 -12.80
C GLU A 94 -24.12 -9.56 -13.00
N LEU A 95 -23.46 -10.71 -13.16
CA LEU A 95 -22.02 -10.75 -13.45
C LEU A 95 -21.65 -10.06 -14.77
N ALA A 96 -22.45 -10.26 -15.80
CA ALA A 96 -22.23 -9.59 -17.08
C ALA A 96 -22.39 -8.06 -16.96
N HIS A 97 -23.39 -7.58 -16.20
CA HIS A 97 -23.54 -6.15 -15.94
C HIS A 97 -22.33 -5.58 -15.21
N GLU A 98 -21.77 -6.32 -14.25
CA GLU A 98 -20.57 -5.94 -13.55
C GLU A 98 -19.35 -5.88 -14.50
N ALA A 99 -19.10 -6.94 -15.27
CA ALA A 99 -18.03 -6.97 -16.26
C ALA A 99 -18.13 -5.80 -17.23
N ILE A 100 -19.33 -5.56 -17.79
CA ILE A 100 -19.58 -4.45 -18.74
C ILE A 100 -19.34 -3.10 -18.07
N ARG A 101 -19.67 -2.93 -16.79
CA ARG A 101 -19.40 -1.70 -16.03
C ARG A 101 -17.90 -1.42 -15.96
N ILE A 102 -17.09 -2.43 -15.64
CA ILE A 102 -15.62 -2.32 -15.57
C ILE A 102 -15.05 -2.05 -16.97
N MET A 103 -15.54 -2.75 -17.99
CA MET A 103 -15.11 -2.55 -19.39
C MET A 103 -15.32 -1.12 -19.90
N ARG A 104 -16.27 -0.35 -19.33
CA ARG A 104 -16.48 1.07 -19.71
C ARG A 104 -15.33 1.99 -19.27
N GLY A 105 -14.59 1.60 -18.22
CA GLY A 105 -13.39 2.30 -17.75
C GLY A 105 -12.11 1.94 -18.51
N LEU A 106 -12.19 0.98 -19.47
CA LEU A 106 -11.07 0.41 -20.21
C LEU A 106 -11.40 0.36 -21.71
N LYS A 107 -10.41 0.11 -22.56
CA LYS A 107 -10.59 -0.19 -24.00
C LYS A 107 -10.47 -1.70 -24.22
N VAL A 108 -11.56 -2.43 -24.02
CA VAL A 108 -11.54 -3.89 -24.00
C VAL A 108 -11.89 -4.47 -25.37
N THR A 109 -11.08 -5.45 -25.80
CA THR A 109 -11.37 -6.35 -26.92
C THR A 109 -11.47 -7.76 -26.37
N LEU A 110 -12.57 -8.48 -26.70
CA LEU A 110 -12.81 -9.86 -26.28
C LEU A 110 -12.47 -10.80 -27.44
N GLN A 111 -11.67 -11.83 -27.15
CA GLN A 111 -11.24 -12.83 -28.13
C GLN A 111 -11.44 -14.23 -27.55
N TRP A 112 -12.18 -15.07 -28.28
CA TRP A 112 -12.19 -16.49 -28.01
C TRP A 112 -10.91 -17.14 -28.53
N VAL A 113 -10.31 -18.03 -27.74
CA VAL A 113 -9.14 -18.82 -28.10
C VAL A 113 -9.41 -20.32 -27.82
N PRO A 114 -8.76 -21.25 -28.53
CA PRO A 114 -8.80 -22.66 -28.17
C PRO A 114 -8.19 -22.89 -26.78
N ARG A 115 -8.65 -23.95 -26.08
CA ARG A 115 -8.22 -24.28 -24.71
C ARG A 115 -6.69 -24.42 -24.59
N GLU A 116 -6.03 -24.96 -25.59
CA GLU A 116 -4.57 -25.10 -25.61
C GLU A 116 -3.82 -23.75 -25.53
N GLN A 117 -4.49 -22.66 -25.90
CA GLN A 117 -3.95 -21.30 -25.82
C GLN A 117 -4.35 -20.57 -24.53
N ASN A 118 -5.16 -21.21 -23.66
CA ASN A 118 -5.60 -20.65 -22.37
C ASN A 118 -4.97 -21.37 -21.15
N SER A 119 -3.93 -22.18 -21.37
CA SER A 119 -3.34 -23.08 -20.38
C SER A 119 -2.84 -22.37 -19.11
N ALA A 120 -2.41 -21.12 -19.18
CA ALA A 120 -1.95 -20.37 -18.02
C ALA A 120 -3.12 -20.05 -17.07
N ALA A 121 -4.27 -19.61 -17.60
CA ALA A 121 -5.44 -19.32 -16.79
C ALA A 121 -6.11 -20.64 -16.29
N ASP A 122 -6.13 -21.69 -17.10
CA ASP A 122 -6.59 -23.04 -16.68
C ASP A 122 -5.76 -23.56 -15.50
N ALA A 123 -4.42 -23.44 -15.57
CA ALA A 123 -3.53 -23.83 -14.48
C ALA A 123 -3.78 -22.99 -13.21
N ALA A 124 -3.99 -21.68 -13.35
CA ALA A 124 -4.33 -20.80 -12.24
C ALA A 124 -5.68 -21.18 -11.59
N ALA A 125 -6.72 -21.43 -12.38
CA ALA A 125 -8.04 -21.86 -11.89
C ALA A 125 -7.97 -23.22 -11.16
N ASN A 126 -7.25 -24.20 -11.71
CA ASN A 126 -7.07 -25.50 -11.08
C ASN A 126 -6.26 -25.40 -9.77
N ARG A 127 -5.20 -24.56 -9.72
CA ARG A 127 -4.45 -24.30 -8.50
C ARG A 127 -5.34 -23.68 -7.42
N ALA A 128 -6.16 -22.68 -7.75
CA ALA A 128 -7.11 -22.08 -6.82
C ALA A 128 -8.14 -23.10 -6.30
N LEU A 129 -8.50 -24.06 -7.14
CA LEU A 129 -9.43 -25.13 -6.76
C LEU A 129 -8.80 -26.14 -5.79
N ASP A 130 -7.51 -26.43 -5.94
CA ASP A 130 -6.76 -27.43 -5.15
C ASP A 130 -6.14 -26.83 -3.88
N ASP A 131 -5.50 -25.68 -3.98
CA ASP A 131 -4.65 -25.08 -2.94
C ASP A 131 -5.33 -23.91 -2.22
N GLY A 132 -6.44 -23.41 -2.73
CA GLY A 132 -7.14 -22.22 -2.24
C GLY A 132 -6.75 -20.93 -2.97
N ASP A 133 -7.26 -19.82 -2.46
CA ASP A 133 -7.15 -18.51 -3.10
C ASP A 133 -5.69 -18.00 -3.19
N PHE A 134 -5.32 -17.36 -4.31
CA PHE A 134 -4.04 -16.68 -4.50
C PHE A 134 -4.20 -15.46 -5.43
N GLY A 135 -3.24 -14.55 -5.37
CA GLY A 135 -3.20 -13.32 -6.19
C GLY A 135 -3.53 -12.05 -5.42
N ASP A 136 -3.33 -10.89 -6.06
CA ASP A 136 -3.63 -9.57 -5.51
C ASP A 136 -5.16 -9.27 -5.58
N SER A 137 -5.98 -10.13 -4.99
CA SER A 137 -7.41 -9.85 -4.86
C SER A 137 -7.65 -8.96 -3.64
N VAL A 138 -7.65 -7.64 -3.84
CA VAL A 138 -8.22 -6.71 -2.87
C VAL A 138 -9.74 -6.73 -3.02
N GLU A 139 -10.41 -7.68 -2.39
CA GLU A 139 -11.86 -7.60 -2.23
C GLU A 139 -12.23 -6.68 -1.07
N LEU A 140 -12.86 -5.55 -1.40
CA LEU A 140 -13.68 -4.80 -0.45
C LEU A 140 -15.06 -5.46 -0.35
N SER A 141 -15.14 -6.57 0.34
CA SER A 141 -16.39 -7.18 0.76
C SER A 141 -16.67 -6.76 2.22
N LEU A 142 -17.61 -5.85 2.41
CA LEU A 142 -18.19 -5.52 3.72
C LEU A 142 -19.08 -6.67 4.20
N GLY A 143 -18.47 -7.74 4.69
CA GLY A 143 -19.16 -8.86 5.28
C GLY A 143 -18.20 -9.70 6.11
N SER A 144 -18.27 -9.54 7.44
CA SER A 144 -17.61 -10.35 8.48
C SER A 144 -16.17 -10.79 8.17
N ILE A 145 -15.22 -9.91 8.45
CA ILE A 145 -13.79 -10.24 8.50
C ILE A 145 -13.56 -11.12 9.72
N GLN A 146 -13.55 -12.44 9.51
CA GLN A 146 -12.74 -13.31 10.35
C GLN A 146 -11.33 -13.23 9.76
N PRO A 147 -10.32 -12.76 10.49
CA PRO A 147 -8.96 -12.74 9.99
C PRO A 147 -8.51 -14.19 9.81
N LYS A 148 -8.43 -14.67 8.55
CA LYS A 148 -7.61 -15.84 8.25
C LYS A 148 -6.20 -15.46 8.66
N SER A 149 -5.66 -16.12 9.67
CA SER A 149 -4.28 -15.94 10.09
C SER A 149 -3.39 -16.21 8.88
N ILE A 150 -2.83 -15.14 8.30
CA ILE A 150 -1.64 -15.26 7.46
C ILE A 150 -0.60 -15.86 8.38
N ARG A 151 -0.29 -17.15 8.21
CA ARG A 151 0.76 -17.79 9.01
C ARG A 151 2.05 -17.06 8.67
N ALA A 152 2.59 -16.38 9.67
CA ALA A 152 3.95 -15.85 9.59
C ALA A 152 4.90 -16.93 9.04
N PRO A 153 5.86 -16.54 8.19
CA PRO A 153 6.85 -17.49 7.69
C PRO A 153 7.42 -18.31 8.84
N ARG A 154 7.50 -19.63 8.66
CA ARG A 154 8.01 -20.57 9.65
C ARG A 154 9.54 -20.41 9.85
N GLN A 155 9.97 -19.25 10.30
CA GLN A 155 11.28 -19.07 10.93
C GLN A 155 11.06 -18.14 12.13
N PRO A 156 11.53 -18.50 13.33
CA PRO A 156 11.43 -17.66 14.51
C PRO A 156 12.53 -16.59 14.47
N ALA A 157 12.46 -15.65 13.53
CA ALA A 157 13.08 -14.37 13.78
C ALA A 157 12.17 -13.69 14.80
N GLU A 158 12.71 -13.34 15.94
CA GLU A 158 11.98 -12.51 16.89
C GLU A 158 11.63 -11.19 16.18
N PRO A 159 10.35 -10.77 16.14
CA PRO A 159 9.95 -9.64 15.33
C PRO A 159 10.48 -8.32 15.90
N THR A 160 10.93 -7.42 15.03
CA THR A 160 11.27 -6.04 15.41
C THR A 160 10.02 -5.17 15.38
N THR A 161 9.69 -4.53 16.50
CA THR A 161 8.57 -3.59 16.58
C THR A 161 9.07 -2.17 16.38
N PHE A 162 8.43 -1.40 15.48
CA PHE A 162 8.71 0.01 15.27
C PHE A 162 7.55 0.87 15.76
N VAL A 163 7.86 1.84 16.63
CA VAL A 163 6.97 2.93 17.00
C VAL A 163 7.35 4.14 16.16
N LEU A 164 6.54 4.43 15.15
CA LEU A 164 6.79 5.51 14.19
C LEU A 164 6.16 6.80 14.70
N ILE A 165 6.95 7.85 14.87
CA ILE A 165 6.51 9.13 15.41
C ILE A 165 6.91 10.25 14.44
N ARG A 166 5.94 11.06 13.98
CA ARG A 166 6.24 12.29 13.28
C ARG A 166 6.70 13.34 14.29
N HIS A 167 7.68 14.19 13.94
CA HIS A 167 8.08 15.31 14.79
C HIS A 167 6.89 16.20 15.17
N GLY A 168 6.95 16.89 16.31
CA GLY A 168 5.96 17.85 16.77
C GLY A 168 5.90 19.12 15.89
N HIS A 169 4.97 20.04 16.19
CA HIS A 169 4.83 21.27 15.45
C HIS A 169 6.10 22.15 15.50
N THR A 170 6.34 22.84 14.39
CA THR A 170 7.34 23.91 14.24
C THR A 170 6.62 25.16 13.74
N GLN A 171 7.28 26.31 13.75
CA GLN A 171 6.74 27.55 13.19
C GLN A 171 6.35 27.37 11.71
N LEU A 172 7.14 26.63 10.91
CA LEU A 172 6.82 26.36 9.51
C LEU A 172 5.56 25.47 9.37
N THR A 173 5.42 24.47 10.26
CA THR A 173 4.22 23.60 10.27
C THR A 173 2.97 24.41 10.62
N GLU A 174 3.03 25.30 11.62
CA GLU A 174 1.93 26.17 12.03
C GLU A 174 1.52 27.15 10.91
N SER A 175 2.49 27.62 10.15
CA SER A 175 2.30 28.51 9.00
C SER A 175 1.93 27.76 7.70
N ASN A 176 1.79 26.44 7.72
CA ASN A 176 1.55 25.58 6.55
C ASN A 176 2.60 25.74 5.43
N LEU A 177 3.86 25.98 5.80
CA LEU A 177 4.96 26.08 4.86
C LEU A 177 5.67 24.74 4.65
N ILE A 178 6.14 24.50 3.44
CA ILE A 178 6.90 23.32 3.06
C ILE A 178 8.25 23.35 3.75
N SER A 179 8.57 22.31 4.51
CA SER A 179 9.80 22.16 5.27
C SER A 179 10.43 20.80 5.00
N GLY A 180 11.36 20.76 4.07
CA GLY A 180 12.08 19.56 3.65
C GLY A 180 13.44 19.40 4.33
N SER A 181 14.42 18.91 3.58
CA SER A 181 15.78 18.67 4.04
C SER A 181 16.83 19.62 3.49
N ASN A 182 16.45 20.54 2.60
CA ASN A 182 17.38 21.45 1.91
C ASN A 182 17.36 22.87 2.45
N GLY A 183 16.24 23.31 3.05
CA GLY A 183 16.03 24.67 3.53
C GLY A 183 16.30 24.86 5.02
N GLU A 184 15.46 25.69 5.65
CA GLU A 184 15.54 25.96 7.08
C GLU A 184 15.28 24.71 7.91
N ASP A 185 16.07 24.50 8.97
CA ASP A 185 15.88 23.43 9.95
C ASP A 185 15.28 24.01 11.26
N PRO A 186 13.95 24.18 11.33
CA PRO A 186 13.31 24.83 12.45
C PRO A 186 13.32 23.99 13.72
N THR A 187 13.34 24.66 14.88
CA THR A 187 13.08 24.05 16.18
C THR A 187 11.59 23.69 16.33
N LEU A 188 11.28 22.83 17.30
CA LEU A 188 9.89 22.69 17.75
C LEU A 188 9.37 24.02 18.29
N SER A 189 8.09 24.29 18.06
CA SER A 189 7.35 25.34 18.77
C SER A 189 7.04 24.92 20.21
N GLU A 190 6.52 25.82 21.04
CA GLU A 190 6.05 25.46 22.40
C GLU A 190 5.02 24.33 22.35
N LEU A 191 4.08 24.41 21.40
CA LEU A 191 3.11 23.33 21.14
C LEU A 191 3.83 22.04 20.77
N GLY A 192 4.83 22.11 19.87
CA GLY A 192 5.57 20.93 19.42
C GLY A 192 6.34 20.24 20.53
N PHE A 193 6.86 20.95 21.52
CA PHE A 193 7.49 20.34 22.70
C PHE A 193 6.46 19.60 23.57
N LEU A 194 5.28 20.20 23.82
CA LEU A 194 4.19 19.53 24.53
C LEU A 194 3.74 18.27 23.78
N GLU A 195 3.56 18.36 22.49
CA GLU A 195 3.17 17.23 21.64
C GLU A 195 4.20 16.09 21.67
N ALA A 196 5.48 16.41 21.69
CA ALA A 196 6.55 15.40 21.79
C ALA A 196 6.50 14.62 23.11
N GLU A 197 6.18 15.28 24.23
CA GLU A 197 5.98 14.63 25.53
C GLU A 197 4.72 13.73 25.51
N LEU A 198 3.63 14.22 24.95
CA LEU A 198 2.37 13.47 24.83
C LEU A 198 2.52 12.26 23.90
N ALA A 199 3.27 12.40 22.80
CA ALA A 199 3.55 11.28 21.88
C ALA A 199 4.35 10.15 22.55
N ALA A 200 5.30 10.49 23.41
CA ALA A 200 6.07 9.49 24.16
C ALA A 200 5.15 8.66 25.10
N LYS A 201 4.26 9.32 25.83
CA LYS A 201 3.26 8.67 26.70
C LYS A 201 2.29 7.80 25.89
N ALA A 202 1.79 8.33 24.75
CA ALA A 202 0.88 7.60 23.89
C ALA A 202 1.54 6.37 23.25
N ALA A 203 2.82 6.44 22.93
CA ALA A 203 3.58 5.31 22.44
C ALA A 203 3.63 4.18 23.49
N ASP A 204 3.91 4.51 24.75
CA ASP A 204 3.94 3.56 25.85
C ASP A 204 2.55 2.92 26.08
N GLU A 205 1.50 3.73 26.11
CA GLU A 205 0.10 3.25 26.24
C GLU A 205 -0.31 2.32 25.10
N LEU A 206 0.08 2.63 23.85
CA LEU A 206 -0.21 1.78 22.70
C LEU A 206 0.53 0.45 22.78
N LEU A 207 1.81 0.46 23.12
CA LEU A 207 2.59 -0.75 23.30
C LEU A 207 1.98 -1.64 24.39
N ALA A 208 1.65 -1.07 25.56
CA ALA A 208 1.00 -1.79 26.65
C ALA A 208 -0.37 -2.37 26.23
N ARG A 209 -1.18 -1.59 25.48
CA ARG A 209 -2.51 -2.02 24.98
C ARG A 209 -2.41 -3.22 24.05
N PHE A 210 -1.39 -3.29 23.22
CA PHE A 210 -1.17 -4.40 22.29
C PHE A 210 -0.34 -5.54 22.85
N GLY A 211 0.10 -5.43 24.12
CA GLY A 211 0.98 -6.44 24.75
C GLY A 211 2.36 -6.53 24.11
N LEU A 212 2.87 -5.42 23.58
CA LEU A 212 4.18 -5.32 22.95
C LEU A 212 5.23 -4.87 23.97
N ALA A 213 6.50 -5.23 23.71
CA ALA A 213 7.61 -4.82 24.57
C ALA A 213 7.83 -3.30 24.53
N THR A 214 8.35 -2.74 25.63
CA THR A 214 8.69 -1.31 25.72
C THR A 214 9.82 -0.94 24.76
N VAL A 215 9.96 0.35 24.42
CA VAL A 215 11.02 0.88 23.56
C VAL A 215 12.39 0.65 24.23
N SER A 216 13.37 0.15 23.46
CA SER A 216 14.74 -0.09 23.88
C SER A 216 15.76 0.84 23.21
N MET A 217 15.38 1.53 22.13
CA MET A 217 16.23 2.43 21.35
C MET A 217 15.36 3.46 20.59
N VAL A 218 15.88 4.68 20.39
CA VAL A 218 15.28 5.69 19.55
C VAL A 218 16.20 5.96 18.35
N LEU A 219 15.72 5.66 17.14
CA LEU A 219 16.33 6.14 15.88
C LEU A 219 15.64 7.43 15.44
N HIS A 220 16.39 8.39 14.92
CA HIS A 220 15.80 9.65 14.49
C HIS A 220 16.49 10.27 13.28
N SER A 221 15.74 11.04 12.50
CA SER A 221 16.30 11.96 11.53
C SER A 221 17.19 12.99 12.25
N PRO A 222 18.37 13.38 11.71
CA PRO A 222 19.25 14.33 12.38
C PRO A 222 18.76 15.77 12.34
N GLN A 223 17.61 16.07 11.70
CA GLN A 223 17.04 17.41 11.66
C GLN A 223 16.58 17.86 13.06
N LEU A 224 16.68 19.14 13.35
CA LEU A 224 16.53 19.68 14.71
C LEU A 224 15.18 19.35 15.33
N ARG A 225 14.07 19.52 14.59
CA ARG A 225 12.71 19.18 15.04
C ARG A 225 12.52 17.71 15.41
N THR A 226 13.16 16.82 14.66
CA THR A 226 13.14 15.37 14.96
C THR A 226 14.05 15.00 16.11
N THR A 227 15.22 15.61 16.20
CA THR A 227 16.16 15.45 17.33
C THR A 227 15.51 15.87 18.66
N GLN A 228 14.81 17.00 18.68
CA GLN A 228 14.11 17.49 19.87
C GLN A 228 12.92 16.60 20.25
N THR A 229 12.15 16.12 19.27
CA THR A 229 11.07 15.14 19.52
C THR A 229 11.65 13.84 20.05
N ALA A 230 12.71 13.31 19.43
CA ALA A 230 13.39 12.07 19.83
C ALA A 230 13.97 12.16 21.24
N ALA A 231 14.51 13.31 21.64
CA ALA A 231 15.02 13.53 22.98
C ALA A 231 13.94 13.40 24.06
N ASN A 232 12.71 13.87 23.79
CA ASN A 232 11.56 13.67 24.70
C ASN A 232 11.13 12.21 24.76
N VAL A 233 11.14 11.50 23.64
CA VAL A 233 10.82 10.05 23.59
C VAL A 233 11.88 9.25 24.34
N ALA A 234 13.17 9.48 24.06
CA ALA A 234 14.28 8.81 24.71
C ALA A 234 14.29 9.03 26.23
N LYS A 235 14.00 10.26 26.68
CA LYS A 235 13.87 10.61 28.09
C LYS A 235 12.72 9.84 28.77
N HIS A 236 11.57 9.69 28.10
CA HIS A 236 10.41 8.99 28.65
C HIS A 236 10.70 7.50 28.88
N PHE A 237 11.36 6.85 27.92
CA PHE A 237 11.69 5.43 27.97
C PHE A 237 13.03 5.12 28.66
N GLU A 238 13.79 6.15 29.03
CA GLU A 238 15.14 6.04 29.64
C GLU A 238 16.11 5.24 28.77
N VAL A 239 16.12 5.52 27.45
CA VAL A 239 16.92 4.81 26.44
C VAL A 239 17.81 5.77 25.64
N ASP A 240 18.80 5.21 24.96
CA ASP A 240 19.67 5.97 24.05
C ASP A 240 18.93 6.39 22.77
N LEU A 241 19.44 7.43 22.10
CA LEU A 241 18.98 7.87 20.79
C LEU A 241 20.15 7.92 19.80
N GLN A 242 19.84 7.54 18.55
CA GLN A 242 20.83 7.45 17.47
C GLN A 242 20.31 8.16 16.21
N PRO A 243 21.06 9.11 15.63
CA PRO A 243 20.68 9.75 14.38
C PRO A 243 20.96 8.85 13.18
N ASP A 244 20.02 8.83 12.21
CA ASP A 244 20.20 8.21 10.90
C ASP A 244 19.82 9.20 9.79
N SER A 245 20.79 9.60 8.98
CA SER A 245 20.59 10.57 7.90
C SER A 245 19.65 10.08 6.80
N ARG A 246 19.45 8.78 6.68
CA ARG A 246 18.49 8.17 5.74
C ARG A 246 17.03 8.43 6.14
N LEU A 247 16.77 8.86 7.37
CA LEU A 247 15.45 9.20 7.90
C LEU A 247 15.06 10.68 7.71
N LYS A 248 15.89 11.51 7.05
CA LYS A 248 15.55 12.91 6.75
C LYS A 248 14.29 13.04 5.92
N GLU A 249 13.60 14.20 6.04
CA GLU A 249 12.48 14.53 5.16
C GLU A 249 12.94 14.54 3.69
N ILE A 250 12.00 14.41 2.77
CA ILE A 250 12.26 14.60 1.36
C ILE A 250 12.79 16.02 1.11
N GLY A 251 13.75 16.16 0.22
CA GLY A 251 14.19 17.48 -0.23
C GLY A 251 13.16 18.05 -1.20
N PHE A 252 12.54 19.17 -0.84
CA PHE A 252 11.61 19.88 -1.72
C PHE A 252 12.30 20.95 -2.58
N GLY A 253 13.62 21.14 -2.43
CA GLY A 253 14.39 22.10 -3.24
C GLY A 253 13.81 23.50 -3.20
N ASP A 254 13.55 24.08 -4.38
CA ASP A 254 13.09 25.47 -4.52
C ASP A 254 11.67 25.72 -3.96
N TRP A 255 10.93 24.66 -3.57
CA TRP A 255 9.62 24.81 -2.96
C TRP A 255 9.66 25.03 -1.44
N GLU A 256 10.81 24.83 -0.80
CA GLU A 256 10.94 24.99 0.65
C GLU A 256 10.73 26.45 1.08
N GLY A 257 10.03 26.63 2.19
CA GLY A 257 9.64 27.95 2.70
C GLY A 257 8.40 28.57 2.07
N HIS A 258 7.82 27.94 1.03
CA HIS A 258 6.56 28.35 0.42
C HIS A 258 5.40 27.48 0.91
N SER A 259 4.17 27.97 0.79
CA SER A 259 3.00 27.16 1.01
C SER A 259 2.68 26.30 -0.23
N MET A 260 2.02 25.17 -0.04
CA MET A 260 1.57 24.33 -1.18
C MET A 260 0.62 25.10 -2.11
N ALA A 261 -0.21 26.00 -1.56
CA ALA A 261 -1.14 26.82 -2.34
C ALA A 261 -0.40 27.83 -3.25
N GLU A 262 0.69 28.45 -2.76
CA GLU A 262 1.53 29.31 -3.58
C GLU A 262 2.20 28.53 -4.71
N MET A 263 2.69 27.33 -4.40
CA MET A 263 3.31 26.48 -5.42
C MET A 263 2.30 25.99 -6.46
N GLU A 264 1.08 25.62 -6.05
CA GLU A 264 0.00 25.26 -6.97
C GLU A 264 -0.40 26.43 -7.89
N ALA A 265 -0.31 27.66 -7.41
CA ALA A 265 -0.60 28.85 -8.21
C ALA A 265 0.52 29.20 -9.19
N SER A 266 1.80 29.03 -8.80
CA SER A 266 2.97 29.42 -9.61
C SER A 266 3.57 28.29 -10.45
N SER A 267 3.45 27.04 -10.01
CA SER A 267 4.14 25.86 -10.56
C SER A 267 3.21 24.65 -10.72
N ALA A 268 1.95 24.86 -11.13
CA ALA A 268 0.91 23.81 -11.19
C ALA A 268 1.33 22.57 -12.01
N GLN A 269 2.03 22.77 -13.13
CA GLN A 269 2.48 21.66 -13.98
C GLN A 269 3.56 20.81 -13.29
N GLU A 270 4.47 21.43 -12.57
CA GLU A 270 5.54 20.76 -11.83
C GLU A 270 4.98 19.96 -10.65
N ILE A 271 4.02 20.56 -9.92
CA ILE A 271 3.29 19.87 -8.82
C ILE A 271 2.53 18.66 -9.35
N GLN A 272 1.83 18.80 -10.50
CA GLN A 272 1.10 17.70 -11.11
C GLN A 272 2.05 16.59 -11.58
N ALA A 273 3.17 16.93 -12.19
CA ALA A 273 4.18 15.96 -12.61
C ALA A 273 4.80 15.23 -11.41
N TRP A 274 5.10 15.95 -10.34
CA TRP A 274 5.62 15.39 -9.10
C TRP A 274 4.62 14.43 -8.44
N ARG A 275 3.34 14.83 -8.30
CA ARG A 275 2.28 13.97 -7.73
C ARG A 275 1.88 12.81 -8.64
N GLY A 276 2.12 12.91 -9.93
CA GLY A 276 1.79 11.90 -10.94
C GLY A 276 2.83 10.80 -11.12
N SER A 277 4.00 10.90 -10.47
CA SER A 277 5.10 9.95 -10.65
C SER A 277 5.96 9.83 -9.39
N MET A 278 6.36 8.61 -9.06
CA MET A 278 7.31 8.37 -7.96
C MET A 278 8.71 8.91 -8.26
N SER A 279 9.10 8.97 -9.54
CA SER A 279 10.39 9.49 -10.00
C SER A 279 10.39 11.00 -10.26
N GLY A 280 9.22 11.66 -10.19
CA GLY A 280 9.11 13.11 -10.30
C GLY A 280 9.83 13.82 -9.16
N LYS A 281 10.48 14.97 -9.46
CA LYS A 281 11.25 15.76 -8.48
C LYS A 281 10.80 17.21 -8.48
N PRO A 282 10.71 17.86 -7.29
CA PRO A 282 10.74 19.31 -7.24
C PRO A 282 12.07 19.84 -7.81
N PRO A 283 12.11 21.05 -8.37
CA PRO A 283 13.36 21.67 -8.81
C PRO A 283 14.38 21.74 -7.65
N GLY A 284 15.58 21.17 -7.85
CA GLY A 284 16.59 21.06 -6.79
C GLY A 284 16.27 20.08 -5.66
N GLY A 285 15.18 19.33 -5.76
CA GLY A 285 14.70 18.41 -4.74
C GLY A 285 14.97 16.93 -5.02
N GLU A 286 14.34 16.08 -4.21
CA GLU A 286 14.45 14.61 -4.22
C GLU A 286 13.16 13.98 -4.77
N SER A 287 13.26 12.84 -5.46
CA SER A 287 12.07 12.05 -5.84
C SER A 287 11.58 11.16 -4.70
N VAL A 288 10.34 10.69 -4.80
CA VAL A 288 9.82 9.72 -3.84
C VAL A 288 10.56 8.38 -3.96
N ASP A 289 10.97 7.97 -5.17
CA ASP A 289 11.78 6.75 -5.37
C ASP A 289 13.15 6.85 -4.66
N ASP A 290 13.85 8.00 -4.75
CA ASP A 290 15.12 8.22 -4.06
C ASP A 290 14.93 8.20 -2.53
N LEU A 291 13.90 8.87 -2.03
CA LEU A 291 13.54 8.85 -0.61
C LEU A 291 13.25 7.44 -0.12
N GLU A 292 12.40 6.69 -0.82
CA GLU A 292 12.04 5.32 -0.43
C GLU A 292 13.26 4.41 -0.43
N ALA A 293 14.13 4.50 -1.41
CA ALA A 293 15.35 3.69 -1.45
C ALA A 293 16.21 3.88 -0.19
N ARG A 294 16.42 5.13 0.26
CA ARG A 294 17.22 5.38 1.47
C ARG A 294 16.49 5.01 2.77
N VAL A 295 15.18 5.26 2.84
CA VAL A 295 14.38 4.96 4.04
C VAL A 295 14.22 3.46 4.23
N LEU A 296 13.97 2.70 3.17
CA LEU A 296 13.85 1.24 3.26
C LEU A 296 15.21 0.59 3.58
N ALA A 297 16.32 1.13 3.09
CA ALA A 297 17.66 0.69 3.49
C ALA A 297 17.94 0.96 4.99
N ALA A 298 17.40 2.06 5.56
CA ALA A 298 17.45 2.30 7.01
C ALA A 298 16.60 1.29 7.78
N LEU A 299 15.38 1.02 7.31
CA LEU A 299 14.46 0.05 7.90
C LEU A 299 15.04 -1.36 7.91
N GLU A 300 15.59 -1.85 6.80
CA GLU A 300 16.21 -3.18 6.70
C GLU A 300 17.43 -3.32 7.65
N GLY A 301 18.25 -2.26 7.73
CA GLY A 301 19.34 -2.20 8.71
C GLY A 301 18.84 -2.31 10.14
N ALA A 302 17.81 -1.54 10.47
CA ALA A 302 17.22 -1.54 11.82
C ALA A 302 16.53 -2.87 12.16
N ILE A 303 15.84 -3.54 11.23
CA ILE A 303 15.27 -4.89 11.41
C ILE A 303 16.38 -5.89 11.78
N THR A 304 17.53 -5.77 11.14
CA THR A 304 18.66 -6.68 11.39
C THR A 304 19.35 -6.38 12.73
N GLU A 305 19.61 -5.10 13.00
CA GLU A 305 20.37 -4.64 14.17
C GLU A 305 19.57 -4.83 15.48
N PHE A 306 18.27 -4.55 15.45
CA PHE A 306 17.38 -4.57 16.62
C PHE A 306 16.39 -5.75 16.60
N ASN A 307 16.81 -6.89 16.06
CA ASN A 307 15.99 -8.09 16.02
C ASN A 307 15.43 -8.46 17.40
N GLY A 308 14.12 -8.69 17.51
CA GLY A 308 13.42 -8.99 18.77
C GLY A 308 13.15 -7.79 19.68
N GLN A 309 13.53 -6.58 19.29
CA GLN A 309 13.40 -5.37 20.10
C GLN A 309 12.29 -4.45 19.61
N THR A 310 11.94 -3.47 20.45
CA THR A 310 11.05 -2.36 20.07
C THR A 310 11.87 -1.08 19.92
N VAL A 311 11.80 -0.47 18.75
CA VAL A 311 12.55 0.74 18.37
C VAL A 311 11.58 1.87 18.05
N ALA A 312 11.74 3.04 18.67
CA ALA A 312 11.04 4.23 18.24
C ALA A 312 11.79 4.86 17.07
N VAL A 313 11.06 5.23 16.02
CA VAL A 313 11.59 5.94 14.84
C VAL A 313 10.95 7.32 14.76
N VAL A 314 11.72 8.36 15.07
CA VAL A 314 11.24 9.74 15.00
C VAL A 314 11.68 10.36 13.68
N SER A 315 10.72 10.68 12.82
CA SER A 315 10.98 11.15 11.48
C SER A 315 9.92 12.15 10.99
N HIS A 316 9.67 12.19 9.71
CA HIS A 316 8.84 13.17 9.02
C HIS A 316 7.73 12.45 8.22
N MET A 317 6.89 13.24 7.55
CA MET A 317 5.73 12.73 6.84
C MET A 317 6.11 11.74 5.73
N MET A 318 7.05 12.11 4.85
CA MET A 318 7.34 11.28 3.68
C MET A 318 8.11 10.00 4.02
N PRO A 319 9.12 10.00 4.91
CA PRO A 319 9.75 8.77 5.38
C PRO A 319 8.77 7.82 6.07
N LEU A 320 7.85 8.32 6.90
CA LEU A 320 6.86 7.47 7.58
C LEU A 320 5.85 6.89 6.59
N ARG A 321 5.47 7.63 5.54
CA ARG A 321 4.67 7.10 4.42
C ARG A 321 5.39 5.94 3.73
N ALA A 322 6.68 6.06 3.46
CA ALA A 322 7.49 5.03 2.83
C ALA A 322 7.50 3.74 3.67
N ILE A 323 7.75 3.83 4.98
CA ILE A 323 7.75 2.69 5.89
C ILE A 323 6.36 2.03 5.96
N LEU A 324 5.28 2.81 6.11
CA LEU A 324 3.93 2.24 6.19
C LEU A 324 3.42 1.71 4.85
N ARG A 325 3.74 2.35 3.73
CA ARG A 325 3.42 1.80 2.41
C ARG A 325 4.08 0.43 2.23
N HIS A 326 5.35 0.30 2.61
CA HIS A 326 6.07 -0.96 2.59
C HIS A 326 5.42 -2.01 3.51
N ALA A 327 5.12 -1.64 4.77
CA ALA A 327 4.47 -2.54 5.73
C ALA A 327 3.10 -3.06 5.25
N LEU A 328 2.34 -2.21 4.57
CA LEU A 328 1.02 -2.54 4.03
C LEU A 328 1.09 -3.24 2.66
N SER A 329 2.28 -3.41 2.08
CA SER A 329 2.47 -3.84 0.69
C SER A 329 1.59 -3.04 -0.27
N GLY A 330 1.45 -1.74 0.02
CA GLY A 330 0.46 -0.88 -0.60
C GLY A 330 0.90 -0.26 -1.93
N PRO A 331 -0.06 0.19 -2.75
CA PRO A 331 0.23 0.84 -4.02
C PRO A 331 0.92 2.21 -3.83
N ASN A 332 1.55 2.72 -4.89
CA ASN A 332 2.24 4.02 -4.89
C ASN A 332 1.35 5.20 -4.44
N SER A 333 0.03 5.11 -4.63
CA SER A 333 -0.92 6.11 -4.16
C SER A 333 -0.87 6.35 -2.65
N LEU A 334 -0.47 5.36 -1.85
CA LEU A 334 -0.33 5.53 -0.39
C LEU A 334 0.75 6.55 -0.02
N SER A 335 1.79 6.74 -0.84
CA SER A 335 2.80 7.78 -0.63
C SER A 335 2.22 9.21 -0.67
N TRP A 336 1.01 9.37 -1.21
CA TRP A 336 0.31 10.65 -1.32
C TRP A 336 -0.92 10.77 -0.40
N THR A 337 -1.56 9.64 -0.06
CA THR A 337 -2.85 9.62 0.63
C THR A 337 -2.75 9.38 2.14
N LEU A 338 -1.70 8.71 2.62
CA LEU A 338 -1.48 8.56 4.06
C LEU A 338 -1.18 9.91 4.70
N GLN A 339 -1.91 10.24 5.77
CA GLN A 339 -1.69 11.47 6.54
C GLN A 339 -1.08 11.15 7.89
N PHE A 340 -0.20 12.03 8.35
CA PHE A 340 0.41 11.98 9.67
C PHE A 340 0.30 13.36 10.30
N ALA A 341 -0.44 13.48 11.39
CA ALA A 341 -0.41 14.69 12.19
C ALA A 341 0.97 14.87 12.85
N PRO A 342 1.42 16.10 13.11
CA PRO A 342 2.59 16.31 13.96
C PRO A 342 2.45 15.54 15.27
N ALA A 343 3.51 14.91 15.73
CA ALA A 343 3.57 14.04 16.91
C ALA A 343 2.58 12.85 16.93
N SER A 344 1.98 12.48 15.78
CA SER A 344 1.19 11.26 15.69
C SER A 344 2.05 10.01 15.85
N VAL A 345 1.44 8.95 16.39
CA VAL A 345 2.09 7.66 16.67
C VAL A 345 1.49 6.56 15.82
N SER A 346 2.36 5.75 15.20
CA SER A 346 1.97 4.52 14.50
C SER A 346 2.79 3.35 15.04
N VAL A 347 2.25 2.13 14.99
CA VAL A 347 2.94 0.92 15.50
C VAL A 347 2.91 -0.17 14.44
N VAL A 348 4.08 -0.66 14.08
CA VAL A 348 4.30 -1.70 13.06
C VAL A 348 5.29 -2.73 13.58
N ARG A 349 5.06 -4.02 13.32
CA ARG A 349 5.95 -5.11 13.72
C ARG A 349 6.40 -5.90 12.49
N TYR A 350 7.71 -5.98 12.27
CA TYR A 350 8.32 -6.67 11.14
C TYR A 350 8.88 -8.04 11.54
N PHE A 351 8.54 -9.08 10.78
CA PHE A 351 9.06 -10.44 10.86
C PHE A 351 10.09 -10.69 9.74
N GLY A 352 11.04 -9.79 9.59
CA GLY A 352 11.94 -9.69 8.45
C GLY A 352 11.49 -8.62 7.46
N PRO A 353 12.25 -8.37 6.38
CA PRO A 353 12.02 -7.21 5.51
C PRO A 353 10.70 -7.25 4.71
N ASN A 354 10.13 -8.44 4.47
CA ASN A 354 9.02 -8.62 3.53
C ASN A 354 7.67 -8.93 4.21
N PHE A 355 7.59 -8.96 5.54
CA PHE A 355 6.34 -9.24 6.23
C PHE A 355 6.20 -8.37 7.48
N ALA A 356 5.08 -7.66 7.58
CA ALA A 356 4.78 -6.78 8.70
C ALA A 356 3.33 -6.91 9.17
N GLU A 357 3.12 -6.63 10.46
CA GLU A 357 1.81 -6.42 11.09
C GLU A 357 1.67 -4.95 11.45
N VAL A 358 0.55 -4.32 11.14
CA VAL A 358 0.29 -2.91 11.46
C VAL A 358 -0.76 -2.85 12.56
N PHE A 359 -0.41 -2.31 13.73
CA PHE A 359 -1.28 -2.23 14.91
C PHE A 359 -2.02 -0.91 15.02
N ALA A 360 -1.36 0.20 14.64
CA ALA A 360 -1.94 1.54 14.68
C ALA A 360 -1.31 2.41 13.58
N ILE A 361 -2.10 3.31 12.99
CA ILE A 361 -1.65 4.31 12.03
C ILE A 361 -2.17 5.68 12.47
N ASN A 362 -1.27 6.67 12.53
CA ASN A 362 -1.61 8.08 12.77
C ASN A 362 -2.51 8.28 14.00
N SER A 363 -2.21 7.61 15.12
CA SER A 363 -2.92 7.81 16.37
C SER A 363 -2.67 9.23 16.90
N CYS A 364 -3.74 9.99 17.14
CA CYS A 364 -3.71 11.41 17.50
C CYS A 364 -4.55 11.71 18.77
N GLN A 365 -5.06 10.69 19.44
CA GLN A 365 -6.00 10.87 20.58
C GLN A 365 -5.35 11.58 21.79
N HIS A 366 -4.02 11.55 21.87
CA HIS A 366 -3.23 12.20 22.91
C HIS A 366 -2.93 13.69 22.63
N LEU A 367 -3.19 14.13 21.40
CA LEU A 367 -2.90 15.51 21.00
C LEU A 367 -3.99 16.48 21.49
N PRO A 368 -3.62 17.73 21.82
CA PRO A 368 -4.59 18.74 22.17
C PRO A 368 -5.62 18.94 21.05
N THR A 369 -6.90 19.02 21.40
CA THR A 369 -7.95 19.45 20.46
C THR A 369 -7.77 20.93 20.15
N LYS A 370 -7.74 21.29 18.86
CA LYS A 370 -7.68 22.69 18.41
C LYS A 370 -8.93 23.44 18.78
#